data_6942b91d32d05ebea6209a8850db5e2e
#
_entry.id   6942b91d32d05ebea6209a8850db5e2e
#
_cell.length_a   1.000
_cell.length_b   1.000
_cell.length_c   1.000
_cell.angle_alpha   90.00
_cell.angle_beta   90.00
_cell.angle_gamma   90.00
#
_symmetry.space_group_name_H-M   'P 1'
#
loop_
_entity.id
_entity.type
_entity.pdbx_description
1 polymer ?
#
loop_
_entity_poly.entity_id
_entity_poly.type
_entity_poly.pdbx_seq_one_letter_code
_entity_poly.pdbx_strand_id
1 'polypeptide(L)'
;AEGIIAELGGMRFPVSSTAFYHYVDKLGLETRPFPNPLLPASGSTVVDLEGTSHYAEKIDDLPEIFREVAQAWADALEDGARFSEIQEAIRERDTVKLKALWDELVPKWDDRTFYDFVASSKAFSRLSFQHREIFGQVGFGTGGWDSDFPNPMLEIFRVVMTNCDDHQHLVVGGVEQGPRGIWSHVPENCAHWPAGTSLASLHNGAPRPGVKKIARATDGTFAVTDYWGDTRHYAAVLATCQTWLLTTQIECEEALFSQKMWMALDRTRYMQSSKTFVMVDRPFWKDKDPQTGRDVMSMTLTDRLTRGTYLFDNGDDKPGVICLSYSWMSDA
;
A
#
# COMPACT_ATOMS: atom_id res chain seq x y z
N ALA A 1 -13.90 -17.90 9.55
CA ALA A 1 -13.64 -18.66 10.79
C ALA A 1 -13.02 -17.70 11.80
N GLU A 2 -13.29 -17.89 13.09
CA GLU A 2 -12.79 -17.02 14.15
C GLU A 2 -11.26 -17.04 14.16
N GLY A 3 -10.63 -15.85 14.19
CA GLY A 3 -9.18 -15.70 14.19
C GLY A 3 -8.47 -15.81 12.83
N ILE A 4 -9.20 -16.00 11.73
CA ILE A 4 -8.65 -16.02 10.38
C ILE A 4 -8.81 -14.64 9.74
N ILE A 5 -7.71 -14.08 9.27
CA ILE A 5 -7.65 -12.71 8.74
C ILE A 5 -7.41 -12.73 7.22
N ALA A 6 -8.25 -12.00 6.49
CA ALA A 6 -8.07 -11.66 5.09
C ALA A 6 -8.02 -10.13 4.97
N GLU A 7 -6.84 -9.58 4.68
CA GLU A 7 -6.62 -8.13 4.61
C GLU A 7 -7.12 -7.55 3.29
N LEU A 8 -8.37 -7.11 3.26
CA LEU A 8 -8.97 -6.49 2.08
C LEU A 8 -8.36 -5.11 1.76
N GLY A 9 -7.89 -4.39 2.80
CA GLY A 9 -7.21 -3.10 2.69
C GLY A 9 -5.68 -3.22 2.67
N GLY A 10 -5.01 -2.33 3.39
CA GLY A 10 -3.55 -2.37 3.58
C GLY A 10 -3.14 -3.64 4.32
N MET A 11 -2.22 -4.40 3.76
CA MET A 11 -1.79 -5.69 4.34
C MET A 11 -0.30 -5.74 4.68
N ARG A 12 0.48 -4.75 4.25
CA ARG A 12 1.93 -4.70 4.47
C ARG A 12 2.37 -3.27 4.74
N PHE A 13 3.25 -3.11 5.72
CA PHE A 13 3.70 -1.82 6.22
C PHE A 13 5.22 -1.81 6.32
N PRO A 14 5.91 -0.86 5.67
CA PRO A 14 7.35 -0.78 5.72
C PRO A 14 7.82 -0.38 7.12
N VAL A 15 8.90 -0.99 7.61
CA VAL A 15 9.50 -0.64 8.92
C VAL A 15 9.96 0.82 8.97
N SER A 16 10.24 1.42 7.81
CA SER A 16 10.55 2.86 7.67
C SER A 16 9.39 3.79 8.04
N SER A 17 8.15 3.30 8.09
CA SER A 17 6.96 4.08 8.49
C SER A 17 6.90 4.32 10.00
N THR A 18 7.74 5.21 10.50
CA THR A 18 7.89 5.48 11.94
C THR A 18 6.59 5.92 12.61
N ALA A 19 5.73 6.68 11.92
CA ALA A 19 4.44 7.09 12.45
C ALA A 19 3.50 5.89 12.66
N PHE A 20 3.47 4.93 11.73
CA PHE A 20 2.68 3.71 11.86
C PHE A 20 3.20 2.86 13.04
N TYR A 21 4.51 2.64 13.10
CA TYR A 21 5.12 1.84 14.17
C TYR A 21 5.02 2.48 15.55
N HIS A 22 4.97 3.83 15.64
CA HIS A 22 4.63 4.50 16.89
C HIS A 22 3.28 4.00 17.46
N TYR A 23 2.27 3.82 16.61
CA TYR A 23 0.97 3.30 17.06
C TYR A 23 0.97 1.78 17.26
N VAL A 24 1.74 1.03 16.47
CA VAL A 24 1.98 -0.40 16.72
C VAL A 24 2.51 -0.62 18.12
N ASP A 25 3.57 0.09 18.50
CA ASP A 25 4.19 0.02 19.82
C ASP A 25 3.24 0.50 20.94
N LYS A 26 2.59 1.64 20.72
CA LYS A 26 1.66 2.24 21.67
C LYS A 26 0.48 1.33 22.00
N LEU A 27 0.01 0.56 21.02
CA LEU A 27 -1.12 -0.35 21.18
C LEU A 27 -0.70 -1.78 21.50
N GLY A 28 0.62 -2.05 21.59
CA GLY A 28 1.15 -3.38 21.87
C GLY A 28 0.84 -4.41 20.78
N LEU A 29 0.79 -3.98 19.52
CA LEU A 29 0.50 -4.86 18.40
C LEU A 29 1.75 -5.64 17.99
N GLU A 30 1.59 -6.91 17.65
CA GLU A 30 2.65 -7.75 17.14
C GLU A 30 2.74 -7.63 15.61
N THR A 31 3.95 -7.60 15.08
CA THR A 31 4.18 -7.62 13.61
C THR A 31 5.16 -8.74 13.24
N ARG A 32 5.09 -9.22 11.99
CA ARG A 32 6.04 -10.16 11.43
C ARG A 32 6.35 -9.82 9.97
N PRO A 33 7.50 -10.28 9.42
CA PRO A 33 7.83 -10.05 8.02
C PRO A 33 6.69 -10.47 7.08
N PHE A 34 6.39 -9.60 6.11
CA PHE A 34 5.42 -9.90 5.07
C PHE A 34 6.04 -10.87 4.06
N PRO A 35 5.30 -11.89 3.55
CA PRO A 35 5.81 -12.86 2.59
C PRO A 35 5.91 -12.24 1.18
N ASN A 36 6.81 -11.28 1.01
CA ASN A 36 7.13 -10.72 -0.30
C ASN A 36 7.91 -11.75 -1.15
N PRO A 37 7.84 -11.64 -2.49
CA PRO A 37 8.54 -12.54 -3.39
C PRO A 37 10.04 -12.60 -3.11
N LEU A 38 10.63 -13.79 -3.24
CA LEU A 38 12.06 -14.02 -3.12
C LEU A 38 12.68 -13.67 -1.76
N LEU A 39 11.83 -13.47 -0.74
CA LEU A 39 12.28 -13.27 0.64
C LEU A 39 12.05 -14.53 1.49
N PRO A 40 12.82 -14.73 2.57
CA PRO A 40 12.68 -15.92 3.42
C PRO A 40 11.26 -16.12 3.97
N ALA A 41 10.50 -15.05 4.20
CA ALA A 41 9.14 -15.12 4.72
C ALA A 41 8.12 -15.73 3.73
N SER A 42 8.41 -15.75 2.43
CA SER A 42 7.56 -16.38 1.41
C SER A 42 7.87 -17.86 1.19
N GLY A 43 9.02 -18.34 1.68
CA GLY A 43 9.54 -19.66 1.35
C GLY A 43 10.07 -19.69 -0.09
N SER A 44 9.28 -20.18 -1.03
CA SER A 44 9.62 -20.18 -2.45
C SER A 44 8.71 -19.22 -3.26
N THR A 45 9.20 -18.84 -4.42
CA THR A 45 8.49 -17.99 -5.39
C THR A 45 8.50 -18.68 -6.76
N VAL A 46 7.37 -18.65 -7.44
CA VAL A 46 7.27 -18.98 -8.87
C VAL A 46 7.06 -17.69 -9.65
N VAL A 47 7.89 -17.46 -10.65
CA VAL A 47 7.70 -16.40 -11.65
C VAL A 47 7.23 -17.06 -12.93
N ASP A 48 5.98 -16.83 -13.33
CA ASP A 48 5.32 -17.43 -14.51
C ASP A 48 5.02 -16.35 -15.53
N LEU A 49 5.85 -16.25 -16.56
CA LEU A 49 5.74 -15.24 -17.60
C LEU A 49 5.74 -15.90 -18.99
N GLU A 50 4.81 -15.46 -19.86
CA GLU A 50 4.71 -15.94 -21.25
C GLU A 50 4.70 -17.47 -21.36
N GLY A 51 4.11 -18.16 -20.37
CA GLY A 51 4.03 -19.62 -20.31
C GLY A 51 5.31 -20.31 -19.86
N THR A 52 6.32 -19.57 -19.39
CA THR A 52 7.54 -20.11 -18.81
C THR A 52 7.57 -19.84 -17.31
N SER A 53 7.68 -20.91 -16.51
CA SER A 53 7.70 -20.83 -15.05
C SER A 53 9.10 -21.06 -14.50
N HIS A 54 9.53 -20.17 -13.60
CA HIS A 54 10.79 -20.27 -12.89
C HIS A 54 10.54 -20.41 -11.39
N TYR A 55 10.98 -21.51 -10.79
CA TYR A 55 10.96 -21.71 -9.33
C TYR A 55 12.24 -21.15 -8.73
N ALA A 56 12.11 -20.35 -7.67
CA ALA A 56 13.24 -19.72 -7.00
C ALA A 56 12.97 -19.57 -5.49
N GLU A 57 13.99 -19.73 -4.67
CA GLU A 57 13.99 -19.42 -3.24
C GLU A 57 14.65 -18.05 -2.97
N LYS A 58 15.48 -17.60 -3.92
CA LYS A 58 16.17 -16.31 -3.90
C LYS A 58 16.38 -15.80 -5.32
N ILE A 59 16.72 -14.52 -5.45
CA ILE A 59 16.93 -13.88 -6.76
C ILE A 59 17.99 -14.57 -7.63
N ASP A 60 19.01 -15.17 -7.00
CA ASP A 60 20.09 -15.86 -7.71
C ASP A 60 19.66 -17.18 -8.40
N ASP A 61 18.51 -17.72 -8.03
CA ASP A 61 17.94 -18.92 -8.64
C ASP A 61 17.20 -18.60 -9.95
N LEU A 62 16.92 -17.33 -10.21
CA LEU A 62 16.29 -16.86 -11.44
C LEU A 62 17.31 -16.69 -12.57
N PRO A 63 16.90 -16.81 -13.85
CA PRO A 63 17.74 -16.48 -15.00
C PRO A 63 18.38 -15.10 -14.91
N GLU A 64 19.54 -14.95 -15.55
CA GLU A 64 20.34 -13.72 -15.50
C GLU A 64 19.57 -12.45 -15.92
N ILE A 65 18.64 -12.57 -16.86
CA ILE A 65 17.80 -11.46 -17.33
C ILE A 65 17.08 -10.74 -16.19
N PHE A 66 16.72 -11.42 -15.10
CA PHE A 66 16.07 -10.79 -13.94
C PHE A 66 17.05 -9.90 -13.16
N ARG A 67 18.33 -10.28 -13.09
CA ARG A 67 19.38 -9.46 -12.47
C ARG A 67 19.72 -8.25 -13.34
N GLU A 68 19.76 -8.44 -14.66
CA GLU A 68 19.97 -7.33 -15.61
C GLU A 68 18.87 -6.29 -15.50
N VAL A 69 17.61 -6.71 -15.36
CA VAL A 69 16.46 -5.83 -15.12
C VAL A 69 16.57 -5.08 -13.79
N ALA A 70 16.94 -5.78 -12.71
CA ALA A 70 17.12 -5.16 -11.39
C ALA A 70 18.26 -4.12 -11.41
N GLN A 71 19.37 -4.42 -12.08
CA GLN A 71 20.48 -3.47 -12.25
C GLN A 71 20.07 -2.24 -13.07
N ALA A 72 19.33 -2.47 -14.17
CA ALA A 72 18.85 -1.35 -14.99
C ALA A 72 17.90 -0.43 -14.23
N TRP A 73 17.10 -0.98 -13.32
CA TRP A 73 16.26 -0.17 -12.43
C TRP A 73 17.10 0.68 -11.47
N ALA A 74 18.09 0.08 -10.82
CA ALA A 74 19.01 0.81 -9.95
C ALA A 74 19.76 1.94 -10.70
N ASP A 75 20.29 1.65 -11.89
CA ASP A 75 20.96 2.61 -12.74
C ASP A 75 20.02 3.75 -13.19
N ALA A 76 18.76 3.43 -13.51
CA ALA A 76 17.77 4.43 -13.90
C ALA A 76 17.42 5.38 -12.74
N LEU A 77 17.30 4.86 -11.52
CA LEU A 77 17.07 5.68 -10.34
C LEU A 77 18.24 6.60 -10.04
N GLU A 78 19.48 6.11 -10.19
CA GLU A 78 20.67 6.94 -9.98
C GLU A 78 20.78 8.06 -11.02
N ASP A 79 20.69 7.72 -12.31
CA ASP A 79 20.78 8.68 -13.42
C ASP A 79 19.60 9.68 -13.42
N GLY A 80 18.41 9.19 -13.14
CA GLY A 80 17.16 9.97 -13.26
C GLY A 80 16.85 10.82 -12.05
N ALA A 81 17.26 10.37 -10.85
CA ALA A 81 16.79 10.93 -9.58
C ALA A 81 17.87 11.12 -8.51
N ARG A 82 19.15 10.84 -8.79
CA ARG A 82 20.24 10.95 -7.80
C ARG A 82 19.92 10.14 -6.54
N PHE A 83 19.52 8.91 -6.73
CA PHE A 83 18.99 8.04 -5.67
C PHE A 83 19.92 7.93 -4.46
N SER A 84 21.22 7.71 -4.69
CA SER A 84 22.22 7.58 -3.63
C SER A 84 22.33 8.84 -2.76
N GLU A 85 22.29 10.02 -3.37
CA GLU A 85 22.38 11.29 -2.63
C GLU A 85 21.13 11.55 -1.79
N ILE A 86 19.96 11.21 -2.30
CA ILE A 86 18.69 11.32 -1.55
C ILE A 86 18.68 10.34 -0.39
N GLN A 87 19.09 9.09 -0.61
CA GLN A 87 19.22 8.09 0.45
C GLN A 87 20.21 8.54 1.55
N GLU A 88 21.31 9.16 1.18
CA GLU A 88 22.25 9.74 2.14
C GLU A 88 21.60 10.87 2.95
N ALA A 89 20.96 11.83 2.30
CA ALA A 89 20.28 12.94 2.98
C ALA A 89 19.17 12.45 3.94
N ILE A 90 18.45 11.39 3.59
CA ILE A 90 17.46 10.75 4.47
C ILE A 90 18.13 10.14 5.69
N ARG A 91 19.23 9.37 5.53
CA ARG A 91 19.97 8.75 6.66
C ARG A 91 20.53 9.80 7.61
N GLU A 92 21.07 10.89 7.06
CA GLU A 92 21.66 12.00 7.83
C GLU A 92 20.60 12.95 8.41
N ARG A 93 19.33 12.79 8.02
CA ARG A 93 18.22 13.71 8.34
C ARG A 93 18.48 15.15 7.90
N ASP A 94 19.26 15.32 6.82
CA ASP A 94 19.52 16.62 6.20
C ASP A 94 18.31 17.07 5.36
N THR A 95 17.34 17.68 6.06
CA THR A 95 16.11 18.16 5.44
C THR A 95 16.34 19.29 4.43
N VAL A 96 17.42 20.05 4.56
CA VAL A 96 17.75 21.15 3.63
C VAL A 96 18.27 20.56 2.32
N LYS A 97 19.24 19.63 2.39
CA LYS A 97 19.76 18.90 1.21
C LYS A 97 18.63 18.11 0.54
N LEU A 98 17.84 17.38 1.32
CA LEU A 98 16.71 16.58 0.81
C LEU A 98 15.71 17.45 0.06
N LYS A 99 15.33 18.60 0.63
CA LYS A 99 14.42 19.53 -0.03
C LYS A 99 15.02 20.07 -1.34
N ALA A 100 16.28 20.47 -1.35
CA ALA A 100 16.93 20.97 -2.55
C ALA A 100 16.94 19.92 -3.67
N LEU A 101 17.30 18.67 -3.35
CA LEU A 101 17.29 17.57 -4.30
C LEU A 101 15.87 17.29 -4.84
N TRP A 102 14.86 17.31 -3.98
CA TRP A 102 13.47 17.10 -4.38
C TRP A 102 12.94 18.24 -5.26
N ASP A 103 13.27 19.49 -4.93
CA ASP A 103 12.89 20.67 -5.72
C ASP A 103 13.48 20.63 -7.16
N GLU A 104 14.59 19.93 -7.39
CA GLU A 104 15.13 19.67 -8.73
C GLU A 104 14.35 18.58 -9.49
N LEU A 105 13.79 17.59 -8.77
CA LEU A 105 13.02 16.50 -9.38
C LEU A 105 11.61 16.93 -9.80
N VAL A 106 10.96 17.79 -9.02
CA VAL A 106 9.58 18.23 -9.27
C VAL A 106 9.41 18.78 -10.68
N PRO A 107 10.13 19.82 -11.15
CA PRO A 107 9.94 20.38 -12.49
C PRO A 107 10.31 19.41 -13.61
N LYS A 108 11.06 18.36 -13.30
CA LYS A 108 11.48 17.36 -14.28
C LYS A 108 10.48 16.22 -14.43
N TRP A 109 9.74 15.86 -13.34
CA TRP A 109 8.99 14.62 -13.27
C TRP A 109 7.52 14.78 -12.83
N ASP A 110 7.06 15.99 -12.44
CA ASP A 110 5.71 16.19 -11.92
C ASP A 110 4.59 15.86 -12.91
N ASP A 111 4.83 16.09 -14.20
CA ASP A 111 3.91 15.81 -15.30
C ASP A 111 4.21 14.51 -16.05
N ARG A 112 5.13 13.68 -15.55
CA ARG A 112 5.57 12.44 -16.19
C ARG A 112 5.14 11.19 -15.43
N THR A 113 4.92 10.13 -16.18
CA THR A 113 4.49 8.84 -15.63
C THR A 113 5.67 7.92 -15.32
N PHE A 114 5.41 6.89 -14.54
CA PHE A 114 6.34 5.79 -14.29
C PHE A 114 6.78 5.12 -15.60
N TYR A 115 5.81 4.84 -16.49
CA TYR A 115 6.11 4.29 -17.82
C TYR A 115 7.09 5.16 -18.58
N ASP A 116 6.86 6.47 -18.65
CA ASP A 116 7.70 7.41 -19.37
C ASP A 116 9.12 7.50 -18.78
N PHE A 117 9.25 7.44 -17.45
CA PHE A 117 10.56 7.40 -16.79
C PHE A 117 11.37 6.17 -17.25
N VAL A 118 10.80 4.99 -17.20
CA VAL A 118 11.48 3.76 -17.58
C VAL A 118 11.76 3.74 -19.09
N ALA A 119 10.78 4.10 -19.92
CA ALA A 119 10.91 4.09 -21.37
C ALA A 119 11.97 5.09 -21.90
N SER A 120 12.14 6.24 -21.22
CA SER A 120 13.13 7.26 -21.56
C SER A 120 14.49 7.06 -20.89
N SER A 121 14.61 6.11 -19.96
CA SER A 121 15.86 5.84 -19.23
C SER A 121 16.96 5.29 -20.16
N LYS A 122 18.20 5.79 -20.00
CA LYS A 122 19.36 5.27 -20.72
C LYS A 122 19.63 3.80 -20.38
N ALA A 123 19.41 3.41 -19.14
CA ALA A 123 19.62 2.04 -18.70
C ALA A 123 18.68 1.07 -19.44
N PHE A 124 17.37 1.35 -19.43
CA PHE A 124 16.38 0.52 -20.12
C PHE A 124 16.43 0.65 -21.66
N SER A 125 16.91 1.76 -22.21
CA SER A 125 17.04 1.93 -23.67
C SER A 125 18.02 0.95 -24.32
N ARG A 126 18.95 0.39 -23.52
CA ARG A 126 19.96 -0.57 -23.96
C ARG A 126 19.48 -2.03 -23.89
N LEU A 127 18.35 -2.25 -23.26
CA LEU A 127 17.79 -3.58 -23.01
C LEU A 127 16.75 -3.96 -24.07
N SER A 128 16.51 -5.27 -24.24
CA SER A 128 15.47 -5.78 -25.12
C SER A 128 14.07 -5.48 -24.60
N PHE A 129 13.07 -5.67 -25.47
CA PHE A 129 11.67 -5.60 -25.08
C PHE A 129 11.36 -6.58 -23.95
N GLN A 130 11.88 -7.82 -23.99
CA GLN A 130 11.68 -8.83 -22.95
C GLN A 130 12.11 -8.36 -21.56
N HIS A 131 13.22 -7.64 -21.42
CA HIS A 131 13.63 -7.06 -20.14
C HIS A 131 12.59 -6.07 -19.59
N ARG A 132 12.01 -5.24 -20.47
CA ARG A 132 10.99 -4.27 -20.09
C ARG A 132 9.71 -4.95 -19.67
N GLU A 133 9.31 -6.02 -20.36
CA GLU A 133 8.16 -6.83 -20.00
C GLU A 133 8.36 -7.50 -18.63
N ILE A 134 9.51 -8.10 -18.38
CA ILE A 134 9.84 -8.66 -17.05
C ILE A 134 9.71 -7.57 -15.97
N PHE A 135 10.29 -6.39 -16.19
CA PHE A 135 10.18 -5.29 -15.25
C PHE A 135 8.71 -4.86 -15.04
N GLY A 136 7.96 -4.70 -16.12
CA GLY A 136 6.58 -4.27 -16.07
C GLY A 136 5.64 -5.25 -15.38
N GLN A 137 5.84 -6.54 -15.60
CA GLN A 137 4.93 -7.58 -15.10
C GLN A 137 5.25 -8.05 -13.67
N VAL A 138 6.52 -8.17 -13.32
CA VAL A 138 6.95 -8.76 -12.03
C VAL A 138 8.00 -7.93 -11.28
N GLY A 139 8.43 -6.83 -11.83
CA GLY A 139 9.33 -5.89 -11.17
C GLY A 139 8.63 -5.00 -10.16
N PHE A 140 9.19 -3.84 -9.92
CA PHE A 140 8.62 -2.86 -9.01
C PHE A 140 7.17 -2.51 -9.39
N GLY A 141 6.25 -2.64 -8.44
CA GLY A 141 4.84 -2.33 -8.63
C GLY A 141 4.00 -3.43 -9.28
N THR A 142 4.59 -4.58 -9.60
CA THR A 142 3.92 -5.82 -10.06
C THR A 142 2.71 -5.58 -10.96
N GLY A 143 2.94 -5.32 -12.25
CA GLY A 143 1.89 -5.02 -13.24
C GLY A 143 1.37 -3.58 -13.24
N GLY A 144 1.74 -2.74 -12.27
CA GLY A 144 1.31 -1.34 -12.22
C GLY A 144 1.88 -0.46 -13.35
N TRP A 145 2.93 -0.91 -13.99
CA TRP A 145 3.52 -0.30 -15.16
C TRP A 145 2.63 -0.42 -16.41
N ASP A 146 2.01 -1.57 -16.58
CA ASP A 146 1.24 -1.96 -17.76
C ASP A 146 -0.25 -1.67 -17.60
N SER A 147 -0.64 -1.02 -16.52
CA SER A 147 -2.02 -0.60 -16.32
C SER A 147 -2.33 0.66 -17.10
N ASP A 148 -3.60 0.85 -17.43
CA ASP A 148 -4.14 2.06 -18.05
C ASP A 148 -4.16 3.28 -17.08
N PHE A 149 -3.70 3.10 -15.85
CA PHE A 149 -3.55 4.17 -14.87
C PHE A 149 -2.17 4.83 -14.97
N PRO A 150 -2.10 6.12 -15.29
CA PRO A 150 -0.83 6.83 -15.43
C PRO A 150 -0.20 7.12 -14.07
N ASN A 151 0.53 6.15 -13.50
CA ASN A 151 1.22 6.32 -12.22
C ASN A 151 2.20 7.51 -12.24
N PRO A 152 2.03 8.53 -11.38
CA PRO A 152 2.91 9.68 -11.35
C PRO A 152 4.32 9.29 -10.90
N MET A 153 5.36 9.74 -11.62
CA MET A 153 6.73 9.34 -11.30
C MET A 153 7.21 9.85 -9.93
N LEU A 154 6.79 11.03 -9.52
CA LEU A 154 7.15 11.55 -8.18
C LEU A 154 6.63 10.68 -7.05
N GLU A 155 5.46 10.07 -7.20
CA GLU A 155 4.94 9.12 -6.19
C GLU A 155 5.79 7.85 -6.14
N ILE A 156 6.21 7.33 -7.28
CA ILE A 156 7.11 6.17 -7.35
C ILE A 156 8.46 6.50 -6.67
N PHE A 157 9.04 7.66 -6.96
CA PHE A 157 10.25 8.10 -6.28
C PHE A 157 10.07 8.18 -4.77
N ARG A 158 8.96 8.75 -4.29
CA ARG A 158 8.67 8.82 -2.87
C ARG A 158 8.67 7.42 -2.24
N VAL A 159 8.00 6.46 -2.85
CA VAL A 159 7.93 5.08 -2.35
C VAL A 159 9.32 4.46 -2.26
N VAL A 160 10.08 4.50 -3.34
CA VAL A 160 11.41 3.86 -3.42
C VAL A 160 12.42 4.57 -2.51
N MET A 161 12.46 5.91 -2.53
CA MET A 161 13.42 6.68 -1.75
C MET A 161 13.19 6.64 -0.24
N THR A 162 11.96 6.39 0.20
CA THR A 162 11.64 6.22 1.61
C THR A 162 11.65 4.76 2.07
N ASN A 163 12.10 3.84 1.21
CA ASN A 163 12.12 2.39 1.44
C ASN A 163 10.73 1.83 1.82
N CYS A 164 9.67 2.41 1.25
CA CYS A 164 8.31 1.92 1.49
C CYS A 164 8.03 0.57 0.79
N ASP A 165 8.86 0.18 -0.14
CA ASP A 165 8.83 -1.10 -0.86
C ASP A 165 9.70 -2.19 -0.22
N ASP A 166 10.48 -1.85 0.81
CA ASP A 166 11.42 -2.75 1.46
C ASP A 166 11.04 -3.02 2.93
N HIS A 167 11.57 -4.10 3.50
CA HIS A 167 11.38 -4.50 4.91
C HIS A 167 9.93 -4.34 5.40
N GLN A 168 8.99 -4.87 4.63
CA GLN A 168 7.56 -4.76 4.93
C GLN A 168 7.13 -5.84 5.92
N HIS A 169 6.30 -5.47 6.88
CA HIS A 169 5.67 -6.36 7.86
C HIS A 169 4.15 -6.37 7.71
N LEU A 170 3.53 -7.43 8.16
CA LEU A 170 2.10 -7.51 8.44
C LEU A 170 1.84 -7.41 9.96
N VAL A 171 0.61 -7.02 10.32
CA VAL A 171 0.15 -7.04 11.72
C VAL A 171 -0.44 -8.41 12.02
N VAL A 172 0.11 -9.09 13.03
CA VAL A 172 -0.40 -10.39 13.47
C VAL A 172 -1.81 -10.21 14.05
N GLY A 173 -2.76 -10.99 13.56
CA GLY A 173 -4.17 -10.84 13.96
C GLY A 173 -4.94 -9.73 13.24
N GLY A 174 -4.31 -9.08 12.24
CA GLY A 174 -4.96 -8.13 11.34
C GLY A 174 -4.79 -6.66 11.73
N VAL A 175 -4.67 -5.81 10.72
CA VAL A 175 -4.44 -4.36 10.87
C VAL A 175 -5.64 -3.64 11.52
N GLU A 176 -6.82 -4.22 11.49
CA GLU A 176 -8.02 -3.68 12.15
C GLU A 176 -7.84 -3.44 13.66
N GLN A 177 -6.91 -4.15 14.29
CA GLN A 177 -6.55 -3.92 15.69
C GLN A 177 -6.04 -2.49 15.95
N GLY A 178 -5.39 -1.86 14.98
CA GLY A 178 -4.92 -0.48 15.08
C GLY A 178 -6.07 0.51 15.30
N PRO A 179 -7.01 0.70 14.36
CA PRO A 179 -8.15 1.60 14.55
C PRO A 179 -9.05 1.20 15.73
N ARG A 180 -9.22 -0.10 16.04
CA ARG A 180 -9.96 -0.54 17.24
C ARG A 180 -9.24 -0.16 18.51
N GLY A 181 -7.91 -0.32 18.55
CA GLY A 181 -7.08 0.10 19.67
C GLY A 181 -7.17 1.61 19.90
N ILE A 182 -7.02 2.43 18.86
CA ILE A 182 -7.15 3.89 18.95
C ILE A 182 -8.56 4.28 19.42
N TRP A 183 -9.62 3.62 18.94
CA TRP A 183 -10.99 3.85 19.34
C TRP A 183 -11.20 3.68 20.84
N SER A 184 -10.60 2.66 21.44
CA SER A 184 -10.72 2.32 22.85
C SER A 184 -9.66 2.96 23.74
N HIS A 185 -8.61 3.55 23.16
CA HIS A 185 -7.49 4.11 23.90
C HIS A 185 -7.92 5.30 24.76
N VAL A 186 -7.52 5.27 26.03
CA VAL A 186 -7.67 6.38 26.96
C VAL A 186 -6.34 7.16 26.99
N PRO A 187 -6.28 8.40 26.47
CA PRO A 187 -5.05 9.18 26.52
C PRO A 187 -4.64 9.51 27.97
N GLU A 188 -3.35 9.47 28.26
CA GLU A 188 -2.82 9.84 29.58
C GLU A 188 -3.07 11.30 29.94
N ASN A 189 -3.02 12.18 28.91
CA ASN A 189 -3.26 13.61 29.04
C ASN A 189 -4.39 14.05 28.15
N CYS A 190 -5.56 14.33 28.73
CA CYS A 190 -6.74 14.78 28.04
C CYS A 190 -7.13 16.17 28.57
N ALA A 191 -6.58 17.25 28.00
CA ALA A 191 -6.71 18.62 28.53
C ALA A 191 -8.16 19.13 28.58
N HIS A 192 -9.06 18.61 27.73
CA HIS A 192 -10.44 19.13 27.57
C HIS A 192 -11.52 18.12 27.96
N TRP A 193 -11.15 16.93 28.40
CA TRP A 193 -12.07 15.85 28.74
C TRP A 193 -11.72 15.25 30.11
N PRO A 194 -12.70 14.71 30.84
CA PRO A 194 -12.42 14.02 32.11
C PRO A 194 -11.43 12.86 31.93
N ALA A 195 -10.65 12.59 32.98
CA ALA A 195 -9.79 11.40 33.00
C ALA A 195 -10.59 10.12 32.72
N GLY A 196 -10.04 9.20 31.92
CA GLY A 196 -10.72 7.99 31.51
C GLY A 196 -11.55 8.12 30.23
N THR A 197 -11.58 9.30 29.59
CA THR A 197 -12.32 9.49 28.33
C THR A 197 -11.57 8.84 27.17
N SER A 198 -12.30 8.05 26.36
CA SER A 198 -11.89 7.51 25.07
C SER A 198 -12.89 7.90 23.98
N LEU A 199 -12.57 7.72 22.71
CA LEU A 199 -13.54 7.87 21.62
C LEU A 199 -14.74 6.95 21.82
N ALA A 200 -14.52 5.70 22.24
CA ALA A 200 -15.56 4.76 22.56
C ALA A 200 -16.53 5.28 23.62
N SER A 201 -16.00 5.87 24.72
CA SER A 201 -16.82 6.41 25.80
C SER A 201 -17.66 7.63 25.37
N LEU A 202 -17.13 8.47 24.47
CA LEU A 202 -17.85 9.62 23.91
C LEU A 202 -19.00 9.22 22.98
N HIS A 203 -18.96 8.00 22.46
CA HIS A 203 -19.92 7.47 21.49
C HIS A 203 -20.72 6.27 21.99
N ASN A 204 -20.80 6.06 23.31
CA ASN A 204 -21.52 4.93 23.94
C ASN A 204 -21.09 3.56 23.39
N GLY A 205 -19.78 3.39 23.12
CA GLY A 205 -19.19 2.14 22.69
C GLY A 205 -19.24 1.83 21.21
N ALA A 206 -20.01 2.56 20.41
CA ALA A 206 -20.13 2.31 18.96
C ALA A 206 -19.92 3.57 18.13
N PRO A 207 -19.20 3.48 16.98
CA PRO A 207 -19.10 4.58 16.05
C PRO A 207 -20.47 4.91 15.46
N ARG A 208 -20.68 6.16 15.09
CA ARG A 208 -21.88 6.55 14.37
C ARG A 208 -21.87 6.01 12.94
N PRO A 209 -23.05 5.92 12.29
CA PRO A 209 -23.12 5.54 10.89
C PRO A 209 -22.41 6.57 10.00
N GLY A 210 -22.18 6.20 8.76
CA GLY A 210 -21.53 7.07 7.78
C GLY A 210 -22.19 8.45 7.67
N VAL A 211 -21.40 9.43 7.28
CA VAL A 211 -21.86 10.80 7.06
C VAL A 211 -22.64 10.88 5.75
N LYS A 212 -23.84 11.43 5.81
CA LYS A 212 -24.72 11.68 4.67
C LYS A 212 -24.59 13.09 4.13
N LYS A 213 -24.44 14.11 5.03
CA LYS A 213 -24.42 15.52 4.66
C LYS A 213 -23.48 16.34 5.53
N ILE A 214 -22.82 17.32 4.92
CA ILE A 214 -22.03 18.34 5.59
C ILE A 214 -22.45 19.72 5.06
N ALA A 215 -22.80 20.63 5.96
CA ALA A 215 -23.18 22.00 5.64
C ALA A 215 -22.56 22.98 6.65
N ARG A 216 -22.46 24.25 6.28
CA ARG A 216 -22.06 25.30 7.21
C ARG A 216 -23.32 25.82 7.94
N ALA A 217 -23.27 25.84 9.25
CA ALA A 217 -24.34 26.40 10.07
C ALA A 217 -24.21 27.93 10.19
N THR A 218 -25.30 28.61 10.55
CA THR A 218 -25.37 30.07 10.66
C THR A 218 -24.50 30.65 11.79
N ASP A 219 -24.17 29.83 12.78
CA ASP A 219 -23.27 30.16 13.89
C ASP A 219 -21.77 29.96 13.57
N GLY A 220 -21.46 29.60 12.32
CA GLY A 220 -20.10 29.37 11.85
C GLY A 220 -19.58 27.95 12.09
N THR A 221 -20.33 27.10 12.78
CA THR A 221 -20.02 25.67 12.95
C THR A 221 -20.36 24.87 11.69
N PHE A 222 -20.01 23.58 11.69
CA PHE A 222 -20.36 22.63 10.63
C PHE A 222 -21.47 21.69 11.14
N ALA A 223 -22.60 21.67 10.43
CA ALA A 223 -23.66 20.71 10.64
C ALA A 223 -23.34 19.41 9.88
N VAL A 224 -23.16 18.31 10.59
CA VAL A 224 -22.88 16.98 10.03
C VAL A 224 -24.07 16.08 10.31
N THR A 225 -24.73 15.60 9.24
CA THR A 225 -25.88 14.70 9.32
C THR A 225 -25.42 13.29 8.90
N ASP A 226 -25.75 12.28 9.72
CA ASP A 226 -25.46 10.89 9.45
C ASP A 226 -26.60 10.16 8.71
N TYR A 227 -26.39 8.88 8.33
CA TYR A 227 -27.43 8.08 7.66
C TYR A 227 -28.61 7.69 8.54
N TRP A 228 -28.57 7.92 9.86
CA TRP A 228 -29.73 7.80 10.74
C TRP A 228 -30.58 9.07 10.73
N GLY A 229 -30.07 10.17 10.13
CA GLY A 229 -30.75 11.46 10.09
C GLY A 229 -30.41 12.38 11.26
N ASP A 230 -29.54 11.97 12.16
CA ASP A 230 -29.09 12.79 13.27
C ASP A 230 -28.10 13.84 12.79
N THR A 231 -28.34 15.11 13.16
CA THR A 231 -27.45 16.22 12.85
C THR A 231 -26.74 16.69 14.12
N ARG A 232 -25.43 16.85 14.03
CA ARG A 232 -24.55 17.38 15.09
C ARG A 232 -23.72 18.55 14.57
N HIS A 233 -23.39 19.47 15.45
CA HIS A 233 -22.60 20.65 15.15
C HIS A 233 -21.17 20.49 15.66
N TYR A 234 -20.19 20.86 14.82
CA TYR A 234 -18.77 20.75 15.12
C TYR A 234 -18.04 22.04 14.74
N ALA A 235 -17.04 22.42 15.52
CA ALA A 235 -16.18 23.56 15.21
C ALA A 235 -15.33 23.34 13.96
N ALA A 236 -14.96 22.07 13.69
CA ALA A 236 -14.17 21.66 12.52
C ALA A 236 -14.55 20.24 12.09
N VAL A 237 -14.33 19.94 10.80
CA VAL A 237 -14.49 18.59 10.22
C VAL A 237 -13.22 18.22 9.48
N LEU A 238 -12.64 17.08 9.81
CA LEU A 238 -11.53 16.46 9.09
C LEU A 238 -12.04 15.23 8.32
N ALA A 239 -12.18 15.38 7.00
CA ALA A 239 -12.58 14.28 6.13
C ALA A 239 -11.36 13.43 5.77
N THR A 240 -11.33 12.17 6.23
CA THR A 240 -10.24 11.20 5.96
C THR A 240 -10.66 10.11 4.97
N CYS A 241 -11.87 10.21 4.41
CA CYS A 241 -12.34 9.32 3.36
C CYS A 241 -11.70 9.64 2.00
N GLN A 242 -11.88 8.77 1.02
CA GLN A 242 -11.52 9.08 -0.36
C GLN A 242 -12.22 10.36 -0.81
N THR A 243 -11.46 11.28 -1.41
CA THR A 243 -11.95 12.64 -1.71
C THR A 243 -13.15 12.67 -2.65
N TRP A 244 -13.24 11.73 -3.59
CA TRP A 244 -14.38 11.65 -4.50
C TRP A 244 -15.70 11.31 -3.80
N LEU A 245 -15.69 10.78 -2.57
CA LEU A 245 -16.91 10.56 -1.78
C LEU A 245 -17.57 11.90 -1.40
N LEU A 246 -16.77 12.97 -1.26
CA LEU A 246 -17.26 14.32 -1.00
C LEU A 246 -18.00 14.93 -2.21
N THR A 247 -17.77 14.40 -3.42
CA THR A 247 -18.40 14.86 -4.65
C THR A 247 -19.51 13.93 -5.14
N THR A 248 -19.57 12.68 -4.64
CA THR A 248 -20.47 11.65 -5.20
C THR A 248 -21.46 11.06 -4.21
N GLN A 249 -21.12 10.96 -2.91
CA GLN A 249 -21.94 10.27 -1.92
C GLN A 249 -22.35 11.14 -0.73
N ILE A 250 -21.50 12.09 -0.33
CA ILE A 250 -21.79 13.00 0.78
C ILE A 250 -22.37 14.28 0.20
N GLU A 251 -23.56 14.64 0.65
CA GLU A 251 -24.18 15.94 0.30
C GLU A 251 -23.37 17.07 0.92
N CYS A 252 -22.37 17.57 0.22
CA CYS A 252 -21.58 18.71 0.64
C CYS A 252 -22.17 20.00 0.09
N GLU A 253 -22.42 20.99 0.96
CA GLU A 253 -22.83 22.30 0.55
C GLU A 253 -21.76 22.97 -0.34
N GLU A 254 -22.16 23.57 -1.46
CA GLU A 254 -21.22 24.13 -2.44
C GLU A 254 -20.27 25.17 -1.82
N ALA A 255 -20.75 25.94 -0.87
CA ALA A 255 -19.98 26.98 -0.17
C ALA A 255 -18.88 26.44 0.76
N LEU A 256 -18.79 25.11 0.99
CA LEU A 256 -17.75 24.51 1.84
C LEU A 256 -16.35 24.65 1.24
N PHE A 257 -16.25 24.61 -0.08
CA PHE A 257 -14.98 24.64 -0.79
C PHE A 257 -14.99 25.69 -1.91
N SER A 258 -13.82 26.21 -2.25
CA SER A 258 -13.66 27.03 -3.45
C SER A 258 -13.87 26.19 -4.71
N GLN A 259 -14.22 26.84 -5.81
CA GLN A 259 -14.36 26.17 -7.12
C GLN A 259 -13.09 25.39 -7.48
N LYS A 260 -11.91 25.97 -7.23
CA LYS A 260 -10.62 25.30 -7.48
C LYS A 260 -10.48 24.01 -6.66
N MET A 261 -10.92 24.01 -5.40
CA MET A 261 -10.90 22.83 -4.55
C MET A 261 -11.91 21.77 -5.05
N TRP A 262 -13.12 22.17 -5.40
CA TRP A 262 -14.10 21.25 -6.00
C TRP A 262 -13.56 20.56 -7.24
N MET A 263 -12.91 21.31 -8.13
CA MET A 263 -12.28 20.73 -9.33
C MET A 263 -11.15 19.76 -8.98
N ALA A 264 -10.36 20.04 -7.94
CA ALA A 264 -9.33 19.14 -7.49
C ALA A 264 -9.88 17.84 -6.91
N LEU A 265 -10.93 17.92 -6.07
CA LEU A 265 -11.61 16.76 -5.50
C LEU A 265 -12.22 15.86 -6.59
N ASP A 266 -12.90 16.47 -7.58
CA ASP A 266 -13.55 15.76 -8.70
C ASP A 266 -12.52 15.05 -9.62
N ARG A 267 -11.35 15.65 -9.80
CA ARG A 267 -10.31 15.13 -10.69
C ARG A 267 -9.29 14.22 -10.02
N THR A 268 -9.35 14.06 -8.71
CA THR A 268 -8.48 13.13 -7.99
C THR A 268 -8.79 11.70 -8.42
N ARG A 269 -7.80 10.98 -8.91
CA ARG A 269 -7.91 9.58 -9.33
C ARG A 269 -7.35 8.66 -8.27
N TYR A 270 -8.02 7.55 -8.06
CA TYR A 270 -7.56 6.46 -7.20
C TYR A 270 -7.32 5.22 -8.04
N MET A 271 -6.17 4.59 -7.84
CA MET A 271 -5.90 3.28 -8.42
C MET A 271 -6.86 2.27 -7.79
N GLN A 272 -7.56 1.53 -8.62
CA GLN A 272 -8.39 0.41 -8.17
C GLN A 272 -7.53 -0.82 -7.95
N SER A 273 -7.89 -1.63 -6.98
CA SER A 273 -7.28 -2.93 -6.77
C SER A 273 -8.31 -3.93 -6.28
N SER A 274 -8.10 -5.18 -6.63
CA SER A 274 -8.95 -6.31 -6.24
C SER A 274 -8.12 -7.39 -5.59
N LYS A 275 -8.66 -8.01 -4.55
CA LYS A 275 -8.06 -9.17 -3.87
C LYS A 275 -9.09 -10.27 -3.71
N THR A 276 -8.71 -11.47 -4.07
CA THR A 276 -9.53 -12.67 -3.84
C THR A 276 -8.83 -13.58 -2.84
N PHE A 277 -9.53 -13.93 -1.77
CA PHE A 277 -8.97 -14.78 -0.72
C PHE A 277 -9.69 -16.12 -0.66
N VAL A 278 -8.91 -17.17 -0.39
CA VAL A 278 -9.40 -18.53 -0.12
C VAL A 278 -8.81 -18.98 1.22
N MET A 279 -9.69 -19.48 2.09
CA MET A 279 -9.28 -20.14 3.33
C MET A 279 -9.09 -21.63 3.06
N VAL A 280 -8.02 -22.19 3.62
CA VAL A 280 -7.70 -23.61 3.56
C VAL A 280 -7.49 -24.16 4.97
N ASP A 281 -7.71 -25.45 5.17
CA ASP A 281 -7.70 -26.07 6.49
C ASP A 281 -6.33 -26.02 7.17
N ARG A 282 -5.25 -26.03 6.38
CA ARG A 282 -3.87 -25.93 6.85
C ARG A 282 -2.96 -25.31 5.77
N PRO A 283 -1.76 -24.84 6.11
CA PRO A 283 -0.81 -24.27 5.16
C PRO A 283 -0.10 -25.37 4.34
N PHE A 284 -0.86 -26.09 3.49
CA PHE A 284 -0.37 -27.21 2.70
C PHE A 284 0.78 -26.85 1.74
N TRP A 285 0.95 -25.59 1.40
CA TRP A 285 2.05 -25.12 0.56
C TRP A 285 3.43 -25.33 1.17
N LYS A 286 3.51 -25.56 2.50
CA LYS A 286 4.76 -25.93 3.19
C LYS A 286 5.16 -27.40 2.97
N ASP A 287 4.24 -28.22 2.48
CA ASP A 287 4.55 -29.61 2.14
C ASP A 287 5.54 -29.64 0.97
N LYS A 288 6.40 -30.65 0.96
CA LYS A 288 7.34 -30.84 -0.15
C LYS A 288 6.81 -31.89 -1.11
N ASP A 289 6.84 -31.57 -2.39
CA ASP A 289 6.60 -32.55 -3.44
C ASP A 289 7.68 -33.65 -3.40
N PRO A 290 7.28 -34.92 -3.26
CA PRO A 290 8.23 -36.02 -3.07
C PRO A 290 9.10 -36.29 -4.30
N GLN A 291 8.72 -35.84 -5.48
CA GLN A 291 9.46 -36.06 -6.72
C GLN A 291 10.49 -34.95 -6.96
N THR A 292 10.15 -33.71 -6.66
CA THR A 292 10.98 -32.55 -6.97
C THR A 292 11.68 -31.96 -5.74
N GLY A 293 11.22 -32.28 -4.53
CA GLY A 293 11.67 -31.66 -3.27
C GLY A 293 11.26 -30.20 -3.09
N ARG A 294 10.50 -29.65 -4.04
CA ARG A 294 10.01 -28.27 -4.02
C ARG A 294 8.76 -28.13 -3.17
N ASP A 295 8.42 -26.91 -2.78
CA ASP A 295 7.14 -26.63 -2.15
C ASP A 295 5.98 -27.02 -3.08
N VAL A 296 4.93 -27.60 -2.52
CA VAL A 296 3.73 -28.01 -3.27
C VAL A 296 3.05 -26.81 -3.92
N MET A 297 3.11 -25.67 -3.28
CA MET A 297 2.65 -24.38 -3.83
C MET A 297 3.59 -23.27 -3.37
N SER A 298 3.90 -22.35 -4.25
CA SER A 298 4.76 -21.19 -4.00
C SER A 298 3.97 -19.90 -4.09
N MET A 299 4.46 -18.85 -3.46
CA MET A 299 4.09 -17.48 -3.82
C MET A 299 4.33 -17.32 -5.32
N THR A 300 3.39 -16.71 -6.04
CA THR A 300 3.48 -16.63 -7.51
C THR A 300 3.36 -15.19 -7.99
N LEU A 301 4.24 -14.82 -8.93
CA LEU A 301 4.13 -13.63 -9.75
C LEU A 301 3.89 -14.04 -11.20
N THR A 302 2.95 -13.41 -11.89
CA THR A 302 2.60 -13.79 -13.25
C THR A 302 2.06 -12.60 -14.06
N ASP A 303 2.18 -12.67 -15.39
CA ASP A 303 1.56 -11.77 -16.36
C ASP A 303 0.06 -12.04 -16.57
N ARG A 304 -0.49 -13.08 -15.93
CA ARG A 304 -1.91 -13.42 -15.99
C ARG A 304 -2.74 -12.52 -15.06
N LEU A 305 -4.07 -12.53 -15.21
CA LEU A 305 -5.01 -11.70 -14.45
C LEU A 305 -4.89 -11.81 -12.92
N THR A 306 -4.38 -12.92 -12.40
CA THR A 306 -4.14 -13.07 -10.95
C THR A 306 -3.00 -12.22 -10.42
N ARG A 307 -2.05 -11.82 -11.26
CA ARG A 307 -0.86 -11.01 -10.99
C ARG A 307 0.01 -11.53 -9.86
N GLY A 308 -0.48 -11.54 -8.63
CA GLY A 308 0.26 -12.03 -7.47
C GLY A 308 -0.59 -12.93 -6.58
N THR A 309 -0.03 -14.08 -6.22
CA THR A 309 -0.64 -15.01 -5.24
C THR A 309 0.22 -15.05 -4.00
N TYR A 310 -0.34 -14.71 -2.83
CA TYR A 310 0.37 -14.66 -1.55
C TYR A 310 -0.17 -15.72 -0.60
N LEU A 311 0.72 -16.30 0.21
CA LEU A 311 0.44 -17.41 1.10
C LEU A 311 0.61 -16.95 2.56
N PHE A 312 -0.46 -16.99 3.34
CA PHE A 312 -0.47 -16.54 4.73
C PHE A 312 -0.76 -17.72 5.66
N ASP A 313 0.23 -18.16 6.41
CA ASP A 313 0.03 -19.16 7.44
C ASP A 313 -0.27 -18.50 8.80
N ASN A 314 -1.00 -19.24 9.63
CA ASN A 314 -1.31 -18.87 11.00
C ASN A 314 -0.71 -19.87 12.01
N GLY A 315 0.21 -20.73 11.56
CA GLY A 315 0.77 -21.87 12.27
C GLY A 315 0.42 -23.18 11.57
N ASP A 316 1.24 -24.21 11.76
CA ASP A 316 1.19 -25.45 10.95
C ASP A 316 -0.16 -26.22 11.08
N ASP A 317 -0.76 -26.18 12.27
CA ASP A 317 -2.05 -26.86 12.56
C ASP A 317 -3.27 -25.92 12.52
N LYS A 318 -3.12 -24.72 11.91
CA LYS A 318 -4.20 -23.76 11.81
C LYS A 318 -4.59 -23.54 10.36
N PRO A 319 -5.82 -23.09 10.09
CA PRO A 319 -6.23 -22.70 8.76
C PRO A 319 -5.29 -21.62 8.19
N GLY A 320 -4.93 -21.79 6.93
CA GLY A 320 -4.16 -20.81 6.17
C GLY A 320 -5.07 -19.97 5.28
N VAL A 321 -4.52 -18.87 4.77
CA VAL A 321 -5.20 -17.98 3.83
C VAL A 321 -4.34 -17.80 2.60
N ILE A 322 -4.93 -18.01 1.44
CA ILE A 322 -4.31 -17.73 0.14
C ILE A 322 -4.96 -16.46 -0.41
N CYS A 323 -4.17 -15.40 -0.61
CA CYS A 323 -4.56 -14.32 -1.50
C CYS A 323 -4.34 -14.83 -2.92
N LEU A 324 -5.38 -15.37 -3.53
CA LEU A 324 -5.30 -16.06 -4.83
C LEU A 324 -5.00 -15.10 -5.97
N SER A 325 -5.52 -13.88 -5.89
CA SER A 325 -5.21 -12.81 -6.82
C SER A 325 -5.08 -11.46 -6.11
N TYR A 326 -4.15 -10.66 -6.60
CA TYR A 326 -4.03 -9.25 -6.24
C TYR A 326 -3.73 -8.48 -7.53
N SER A 327 -4.77 -7.91 -8.08
CA SER A 327 -4.76 -7.25 -9.37
C SER A 327 -5.08 -5.76 -9.26
N TRP A 328 -4.73 -5.02 -10.30
CA TRP A 328 -4.77 -3.56 -10.34
C TRP A 328 -5.45 -3.07 -11.61
N MET A 329 -6.18 -1.95 -11.52
CA MET A 329 -6.79 -1.22 -12.62
C MET A 329 -7.56 -2.12 -13.59
N SER A 330 -7.12 -2.21 -14.84
CA SER A 330 -7.76 -3.00 -15.91
C SER A 330 -7.89 -4.50 -15.61
N ASP A 331 -7.10 -5.01 -14.68
CA ASP A 331 -7.15 -6.41 -14.23
C ASP A 331 -7.97 -6.59 -12.93
N ALA A 332 -8.45 -5.52 -12.32
CA ALA A 332 -9.13 -5.54 -11.02
C ALA A 332 -10.63 -5.88 -11.11
#